data_c6666a9c895b0b04f04d11ce7a245764
#
_entry.id   c6666a9c895b0b04f04d11ce7a245764
#
_cell.length_a   1.000
_cell.length_b   1.000
_cell.length_c   1.000
_cell.angle_alpha   90.00
_cell.angle_beta   90.00
_cell.angle_gamma   90.00
#
_symmetry.space_group_name_H-M   'P 1'
#
loop_
_entity.id
_entity.type
_entity.pdbx_description
1 polymer ?
#
loop_
_entity_poly.entity_id
_entity_poly.type
_entity_poly.pdbx_seq_one_letter_code
_entity_poly.pdbx_strand_id
1 'polypeptide(L)'
;MKTKPNFIILFSLIIFIFGFSSINPELLTAFKNYGGENSSKVYALKLPEVIDFCGEQSPLNAPDIRERLDKELLINTYWQSNMMLLLKRSNKWFTTIESILKEEGVPQDFKFIAVI
;
A
#
# COMPACT_ATOMS: atom_id res chain seq x y z
N MET A 1 35.59 41.81 -30.72
CA MET A 1 35.43 41.28 -29.37
C MET A 1 35.16 39.80 -29.46
N LYS A 2 36.15 38.94 -29.12
CA LYS A 2 35.98 37.47 -29.12
C LYS A 2 35.40 37.05 -27.77
N THR A 3 34.17 36.68 -27.74
CA THR A 3 33.53 36.06 -26.57
C THR A 3 34.13 34.68 -26.37
N LYS A 4 34.59 34.40 -25.16
CA LYS A 4 35.11 33.09 -24.73
C LYS A 4 33.96 32.24 -24.18
N PRO A 5 33.24 31.44 -24.99
CA PRO A 5 32.12 30.66 -24.52
C PRO A 5 32.53 29.38 -23.78
N ASN A 6 33.83 29.02 -23.80
CA ASN A 6 34.27 27.71 -23.36
C ASN A 6 34.41 27.54 -21.83
N PHE A 7 34.54 28.66 -21.10
CA PHE A 7 34.79 28.59 -19.64
C PHE A 7 33.52 28.20 -18.87
N ILE A 8 32.35 28.71 -19.27
CA ILE A 8 31.08 28.42 -18.62
C ILE A 8 30.68 26.97 -18.86
N ILE A 9 30.90 26.49 -20.09
CA ILE A 9 30.60 25.11 -20.47
C ILE A 9 31.53 24.13 -19.73
N LEU A 10 32.81 24.46 -19.62
CA LEU A 10 33.76 23.64 -18.88
C LEU A 10 33.46 23.59 -17.39
N PHE A 11 33.05 24.70 -16.79
CA PHE A 11 32.67 24.79 -15.38
C PHE A 11 31.39 24.05 -15.09
N SER A 12 30.39 24.11 -15.99
CA SER A 12 29.16 23.33 -15.91
C SER A 12 29.42 21.83 -16.00
N LEU A 13 30.34 21.40 -16.88
CA LEU A 13 30.71 19.99 -17.03
C LEU A 13 31.43 19.43 -15.78
N ILE A 14 32.28 20.27 -15.15
CA ILE A 14 32.99 19.91 -13.91
C ILE A 14 31.99 19.74 -12.75
N ILE A 15 31.00 20.63 -12.62
CA ILE A 15 29.94 20.51 -11.60
C ILE A 15 29.09 19.25 -11.82
N PHE A 16 28.80 18.91 -13.09
CA PHE A 16 28.05 17.71 -13.42
C PHE A 16 28.84 16.43 -13.08
N ILE A 17 30.14 16.40 -13.34
CA ILE A 17 31.01 15.26 -13.01
C ILE A 17 31.20 15.11 -11.50
N PHE A 18 31.40 16.22 -10.78
CA PHE A 18 31.55 16.19 -9.31
C PHE A 18 30.24 15.92 -8.58
N GLY A 19 29.10 16.36 -9.10
CA GLY A 19 27.78 16.09 -8.54
C GLY A 19 27.38 14.61 -8.64
N PHE A 20 27.90 13.90 -9.64
CA PHE A 20 27.60 12.46 -9.82
C PHE A 20 28.51 11.54 -8.99
N SER A 21 29.65 12.04 -8.50
CA SER A 21 30.59 11.27 -7.65
C SER A 21 30.16 11.15 -6.19
N SER A 22 29.09 11.82 -5.78
CA SER A 22 28.63 11.83 -4.39
C SER A 22 27.43 10.93 -4.12
N ILE A 23 27.17 9.96 -5.00
CA ILE A 23 26.22 8.88 -4.64
C ILE A 23 26.91 8.03 -3.57
N ASN A 24 26.49 8.22 -2.33
CA ASN A 24 27.00 7.48 -1.19
C ASN A 24 26.83 5.97 -1.45
N PRO A 25 27.93 5.19 -1.56
CA PRO A 25 27.85 3.76 -1.85
C PRO A 25 27.04 2.99 -0.78
N GLU A 26 26.97 3.50 0.45
CA GLU A 26 26.11 2.93 1.50
C GLU A 26 24.64 3.07 1.18
N LEU A 27 24.21 4.18 0.56
CA LEU A 27 22.84 4.35 0.11
C LEU A 27 22.50 3.37 -1.00
N LEU A 28 23.43 3.13 -1.93
CA LEU A 28 23.22 2.17 -3.02
C LEU A 28 23.16 0.72 -2.50
N THR A 29 23.98 0.38 -1.52
CA THR A 29 23.94 -0.93 -0.87
C THR A 29 22.69 -1.09 0.00
N ALA A 30 22.25 -0.02 0.69
CA ALA A 30 20.99 -0.02 1.42
C ALA A 30 19.79 -0.23 0.48
N PHE A 31 19.73 0.45 -0.67
CA PHE A 31 18.69 0.23 -1.67
C PHE A 31 18.76 -1.18 -2.28
N LYS A 32 19.94 -1.69 -2.54
CA LYS A 32 20.13 -3.06 -3.07
C LYS A 32 19.69 -4.12 -2.04
N ASN A 33 19.97 -3.89 -0.76
CA ASN A 33 19.55 -4.79 0.32
C ASN A 33 18.04 -4.65 0.62
N TYR A 34 17.45 -3.47 0.40
CA TYR A 34 16.01 -3.28 0.54
C TYR A 34 15.20 -3.97 -0.57
N GLY A 35 15.79 -4.13 -1.77
CA GLY A 35 15.20 -4.86 -2.90
C GLY A 35 15.62 -6.32 -3.03
N GLY A 36 16.58 -6.78 -2.23
CA GLY A 36 17.42 -7.93 -2.58
C GLY A 36 17.02 -9.29 -2.02
N GLU A 37 16.21 -9.44 -0.98
CA GLU A 37 15.82 -10.76 -0.47
C GLU A 37 14.38 -10.86 0.05
N ASN A 38 13.70 -9.75 0.19
CA ASN A 38 12.27 -9.68 0.45
C ASN A 38 11.48 -9.33 -0.82
N SER A 39 11.79 -9.97 -1.94
CA SER A 39 10.82 -10.03 -3.03
C SER A 39 9.62 -10.76 -2.45
N SER A 40 8.58 -10.01 -2.10
CA SER A 40 7.34 -10.53 -1.56
C SER A 40 6.84 -11.61 -2.51
N LYS A 41 7.08 -12.87 -2.15
CA LYS A 41 6.56 -13.98 -2.94
C LYS A 41 5.05 -13.85 -2.94
N VAL A 42 4.47 -13.69 -4.10
CA VAL A 42 3.02 -13.65 -4.25
C VAL A 42 2.51 -15.08 -4.21
N TYR A 43 1.70 -15.38 -3.23
CA TYR A 43 1.07 -16.69 -3.07
C TYR A 43 -0.42 -16.57 -3.35
N ALA A 44 -1.01 -17.62 -3.93
CA ALA A 44 -2.45 -17.74 -3.96
C ALA A 44 -2.98 -17.87 -2.54
N LEU A 45 -3.98 -17.07 -2.20
CA LEU A 45 -4.59 -17.08 -0.89
C LEU A 45 -5.57 -18.23 -0.76
N LYS A 46 -5.60 -18.87 0.39
CA LYS A 46 -6.64 -19.83 0.70
C LYS A 46 -7.93 -19.06 1.04
N LEU A 47 -8.96 -19.27 0.23
CA LEU A 47 -10.27 -18.67 0.49
C LEU A 47 -10.89 -19.27 1.76
N PRO A 48 -11.55 -18.46 2.59
CA PRO A 48 -12.34 -18.96 3.71
C PRO A 48 -13.54 -19.78 3.17
N GLU A 49 -13.97 -20.74 3.96
CA GLU A 49 -15.12 -21.58 3.61
C GLU A 49 -16.45 -20.86 3.91
N VAL A 50 -16.43 -19.99 4.91
CA VAL A 50 -17.60 -19.23 5.37
C VAL A 50 -17.17 -17.79 5.63
N ILE A 51 -17.96 -16.85 5.17
CA ILE A 51 -17.90 -15.43 5.54
C ILE A 51 -19.27 -15.02 6.03
N ASP A 52 -19.30 -14.38 7.17
CA ASP A 52 -20.47 -13.75 7.75
C ASP A 52 -20.30 -12.22 7.75
N PHE A 53 -21.37 -11.51 7.45
CA PHE A 53 -21.44 -10.06 7.60
C PHE A 53 -22.81 -9.70 8.22
N CYS A 54 -22.78 -9.09 9.37
CA CYS A 54 -23.99 -8.70 10.12
C CYS A 54 -24.92 -9.87 10.46
N GLY A 55 -24.39 -11.07 10.64
CA GLY A 55 -25.15 -12.29 10.91
C GLY A 55 -25.70 -13.00 9.67
N GLU A 56 -25.39 -12.50 8.47
CA GLU A 56 -25.76 -13.15 7.21
C GLU A 56 -24.54 -13.78 6.53
N GLN A 57 -24.66 -15.04 6.14
CA GLN A 57 -23.60 -15.76 5.45
C GLN A 57 -23.56 -15.40 3.97
N SER A 58 -22.38 -15.09 3.47
CA SER A 58 -22.17 -14.91 2.03
C SER A 58 -22.30 -16.22 1.28
N PRO A 59 -23.01 -16.26 0.13
CA PRO A 59 -23.23 -17.47 -0.65
C PRO A 59 -21.97 -17.84 -1.47
N LEU A 60 -20.90 -18.29 -0.79
CA LEU A 60 -19.61 -18.65 -1.40
C LEU A 60 -19.66 -19.90 -2.29
N ASN A 61 -20.78 -20.60 -2.34
CA ASN A 61 -21.07 -21.67 -3.28
C ASN A 61 -21.35 -21.14 -4.71
N ALA A 62 -21.71 -19.84 -4.85
CA ALA A 62 -21.88 -19.21 -6.15
C ALA A 62 -20.50 -18.84 -6.74
N PRO A 63 -20.16 -19.30 -7.97
CA PRO A 63 -18.82 -19.13 -8.54
C PRO A 63 -18.42 -17.66 -8.70
N ASP A 64 -19.34 -16.78 -9.08
CA ASP A 64 -19.12 -15.36 -9.26
C ASP A 64 -18.81 -14.64 -7.93
N ILE A 65 -19.47 -15.01 -6.84
CA ILE A 65 -19.21 -14.48 -5.50
C ILE A 65 -17.83 -14.94 -5.02
N ARG A 66 -17.49 -16.20 -5.24
CA ARG A 66 -16.21 -16.77 -4.88
C ARG A 66 -15.04 -16.10 -5.64
N GLU A 67 -15.21 -15.85 -6.94
CA GLU A 67 -14.23 -15.17 -7.77
C GLU A 67 -14.01 -13.72 -7.31
N ARG A 68 -15.09 -13.00 -7.00
CA ARG A 68 -15.00 -11.63 -6.46
C ARG A 68 -14.26 -11.60 -5.14
N LEU A 69 -14.56 -12.52 -4.24
CA LEU A 69 -13.87 -12.62 -2.95
C LEU A 69 -12.37 -12.89 -3.13
N ASP A 70 -11.99 -13.83 -4.01
CA ASP A 70 -10.60 -14.15 -4.30
C ASP A 70 -9.84 -12.91 -4.79
N LYS A 71 -10.45 -12.18 -5.73
CA LYS A 71 -9.90 -10.93 -6.26
C LYS A 71 -9.69 -9.89 -5.15
N GLU A 72 -10.70 -9.66 -4.31
CA GLU A 72 -10.61 -8.66 -3.25
C GLU A 72 -9.58 -9.04 -2.18
N LEU A 73 -9.52 -10.30 -1.80
CA LEU A 73 -8.51 -10.80 -0.88
C LEU A 73 -7.09 -10.63 -1.45
N LEU A 74 -6.90 -10.97 -2.73
CA LEU A 74 -5.61 -10.81 -3.40
C LEU A 74 -5.17 -9.35 -3.44
N ILE A 75 -6.06 -8.45 -3.89
CA ILE A 75 -5.78 -7.01 -3.96
C ILE A 75 -5.43 -6.47 -2.57
N ASN A 76 -6.25 -6.71 -1.57
CA ASN A 76 -6.07 -6.15 -0.24
C ASN A 76 -4.83 -6.72 0.48
N THR A 77 -4.47 -7.98 0.23
CA THR A 77 -3.28 -8.60 0.83
C THR A 77 -1.99 -7.99 0.26
N TYR A 78 -1.94 -7.72 -1.04
CA TYR A 78 -0.72 -7.25 -1.69
C TYR A 78 -0.65 -5.73 -1.87
N TRP A 79 -1.74 -5.02 -1.66
CA TRP A 79 -1.75 -3.56 -1.62
C TRP A 79 -1.45 -3.02 -0.22
N GLN A 80 -0.27 -3.34 0.27
CA GLN A 80 0.15 -3.12 1.66
C GLN A 80 0.03 -1.66 2.11
N SER A 81 0.41 -0.70 1.26
CA SER A 81 0.35 0.72 1.61
C SER A 81 -1.09 1.19 1.85
N ASN A 82 -2.04 0.75 1.03
CA ASN A 82 -3.46 1.07 1.20
C ASN A 82 -4.01 0.40 2.46
N MET A 83 -3.70 -0.87 2.70
CA MET A 83 -4.12 -1.58 3.90
C MET A 83 -3.62 -0.89 5.17
N MET A 84 -2.37 -0.41 5.19
CA MET A 84 -1.83 0.35 6.31
C MET A 84 -2.57 1.68 6.55
N LEU A 85 -3.03 2.34 5.49
CA LEU A 85 -3.84 3.55 5.62
C LEU A 85 -5.23 3.23 6.17
N LEU A 86 -5.86 2.15 5.72
CA LEU A 86 -7.16 1.69 6.24
C LEU A 86 -7.05 1.36 7.73
N LEU A 87 -6.02 0.63 8.16
CA LEU A 87 -5.77 0.32 9.56
C LEU A 87 -5.56 1.58 10.42
N LYS A 88 -4.85 2.57 9.92
CA LYS A 88 -4.69 3.86 10.62
C LYS A 88 -6.01 4.61 10.75
N ARG A 89 -6.84 4.61 9.71
CA ARG A 89 -8.18 5.23 9.75
C ARG A 89 -9.08 4.50 10.73
N SER A 90 -9.12 3.18 10.70
CA SER A 90 -9.93 2.37 11.60
C SER A 90 -9.56 2.62 13.05
N ASN A 91 -8.27 2.61 13.38
CA ASN A 91 -7.80 2.89 14.74
C ASN A 91 -8.20 4.29 15.24
N LYS A 92 -8.28 5.27 14.35
CA LYS A 92 -8.68 6.63 14.68
C LYS A 92 -10.19 6.77 14.92
N TRP A 93 -11.00 6.10 14.09
CA TRP A 93 -12.43 6.40 14.00
C TRP A 93 -13.35 5.34 14.60
N PHE A 94 -12.89 4.09 14.76
CA PHE A 94 -13.76 2.99 15.22
C PHE A 94 -14.43 3.25 16.54
N THR A 95 -13.75 3.81 17.52
CA THR A 95 -14.35 4.10 18.82
C THR A 95 -15.56 5.02 18.70
N THR A 96 -15.47 6.06 17.86
CA THR A 96 -16.57 6.99 17.64
C THR A 96 -17.70 6.35 16.83
N ILE A 97 -17.36 5.61 15.77
CA ILE A 97 -18.34 4.95 14.91
C ILE A 97 -19.08 3.86 15.68
N GLU A 98 -18.39 3.06 16.48
CA GLU A 98 -18.97 1.99 17.28
C GLU A 98 -19.99 2.51 18.31
N SER A 99 -19.74 3.68 18.93
CA SER A 99 -20.70 4.28 19.84
C SER A 99 -21.98 4.70 19.13
N ILE A 100 -21.86 5.33 17.95
CA ILE A 100 -22.99 5.75 17.13
C ILE A 100 -23.79 4.54 16.63
N LEU A 101 -23.12 3.53 16.09
CA LEU A 101 -23.80 2.31 15.62
C LEU A 101 -24.57 1.62 16.75
N LYS A 102 -24.00 1.61 17.96
CA LYS A 102 -24.66 1.05 19.14
C LYS A 102 -25.89 1.86 19.55
N GLU A 103 -25.81 3.19 19.53
CA GLU A 103 -26.94 4.08 19.85
C GLU A 103 -28.09 3.92 18.86
N GLU A 104 -27.78 3.78 17.57
CA GLU A 104 -28.75 3.63 16.50
C GLU A 104 -29.24 2.18 16.30
N GLY A 105 -28.73 1.22 17.08
CA GLY A 105 -29.10 -0.20 16.96
C GLY A 105 -28.64 -0.86 15.65
N VAL A 106 -27.60 -0.30 15.02
CA VAL A 106 -27.05 -0.84 13.77
C VAL A 106 -25.95 -1.88 14.06
N PRO A 107 -25.85 -2.98 13.30
CA PRO A 107 -24.80 -3.97 13.47
C PRO A 107 -23.39 -3.38 13.43
N GLN A 108 -22.53 -3.84 14.32
CA GLN A 108 -21.18 -3.27 14.49
C GLN A 108 -20.26 -3.48 13.28
N ASP A 109 -20.53 -4.45 12.43
CA ASP A 109 -19.76 -4.71 11.21
C ASP A 109 -19.81 -3.56 10.20
N PHE A 110 -20.85 -2.72 10.27
CA PHE A 110 -20.95 -1.52 9.43
C PHE A 110 -19.81 -0.50 9.65
N LYS A 111 -19.07 -0.59 10.77
CA LYS A 111 -17.88 0.24 10.98
C LYS A 111 -16.82 0.08 9.88
N PHE A 112 -16.71 -1.12 9.31
CA PHE A 112 -15.73 -1.40 8.25
C PHE A 112 -16.08 -0.65 6.94
N ILE A 113 -17.35 -0.44 6.64
CA ILE A 113 -17.79 0.32 5.45
C ILE A 113 -17.39 1.81 5.57
N ALA A 114 -17.38 2.34 6.79
CA ALA A 114 -17.05 3.75 7.01
C ALA A 114 -15.57 4.10 6.80
N VAL A 115 -14.66 3.14 6.73
CA VAL A 115 -13.22 3.38 6.58
C VAL A 115 -12.66 2.98 5.21
N ILE A 116 -13.42 2.25 4.39
CA ILE A 116 -13.10 1.93 3.01
C ILE A 116 -13.36 3.14 2.14
#